data_72014b6d12f48bc5fe53ab04278fa729
#
_entry.id   72014b6d12f48bc5fe53ab04278fa729
#
_cell.length_a   1.000
_cell.length_b   1.000
_cell.length_c   1.000
_cell.angle_alpha   90.00
_cell.angle_beta   90.00
_cell.angle_gamma   90.00
#
_symmetry.space_group_name_H-M   'P 1'
#
loop_
_entity.id
_entity.type
_entity.pdbx_description
1 polymer ?
#
loop_
_entity_poly.entity_id
_entity_poly.type
_entity_poly.pdbx_seq_one_letter_code
_entity_poly.pdbx_strand_id
1 'polypeptide(L)'
;MKSGKSADQQIIDLVRASAAARVKVAVTDIDGVLRGKYIHKEKFLSAVDSGFGFCNVVFGWDMGDQCYDNTTWTGWHTGFPDALAKIDLATYRRVPWDDQVPFFLADFEDGKGGPSPVCPRQLLKKVLARGAQKGFKVLAGVEFEWFNFRETPQSLAAKNYTQPETISPGMFGYSLIRAGQNQPFFKALMEEMPQFGIPIEGLHTETGPGVYEAAILYSDALEAADRAVLFKTAAKEIGHRFGIMPSFMAKWNAQYPGCSGHVHQSVSDGRNNLFFDAKSPRKMSKLFESYLAGQLHCLQDIQVFFAPTINSYKRLVDGFWAPVKATWGIDNRTASLRVIAGSAKSTRIETRCPGADANAYLAVAACVAAGLYGIEKGLKLTTAPLEGDSAKASRVPRLPRNLMDATANLKKSKIARELFGEEFVDHFVKTREWEWRQFQDAVTDWELKRYFEII
;
A
#
# COMPACT_ATOMS: atom_id res chain seq x y z
N MET A 1 9.39 -38.63 23.24
CA MET A 1 9.60 -37.23 22.78
C MET A 1 8.22 -36.55 22.84
N LYS A 2 8.07 -35.50 23.68
CA LYS A 2 6.84 -34.70 23.65
C LYS A 2 6.82 -33.96 22.31
N SER A 3 5.88 -34.25 21.42
CA SER A 3 5.66 -33.47 20.21
C SER A 3 5.43 -32.01 20.63
N GLY A 4 6.29 -31.10 20.20
CA GLY A 4 6.07 -29.67 20.44
C GLY A 4 4.72 -29.25 19.85
N LYS A 5 4.02 -28.32 20.55
CA LYS A 5 2.77 -27.74 20.02
C LYS A 5 3.04 -27.09 18.67
N SER A 6 2.07 -27.16 17.75
CA SER A 6 2.14 -26.41 16.49
C SER A 6 2.22 -24.89 16.77
N ALA A 7 2.73 -24.11 15.81
CA ALA A 7 2.76 -22.65 15.92
C ALA A 7 1.36 -22.07 16.17
N ASP A 8 0.36 -22.57 15.47
CA ASP A 8 -1.04 -22.16 15.65
C ASP A 8 -1.56 -22.44 17.06
N GLN A 9 -1.26 -23.62 17.60
CA GLN A 9 -1.66 -23.94 18.98
C GLN A 9 -0.97 -23.02 20.01
N GLN A 10 0.27 -22.62 19.77
CA GLN A 10 0.96 -21.66 20.64
C GLN A 10 0.27 -20.30 20.64
N ILE A 11 -0.15 -19.80 19.46
CA ILE A 11 -0.88 -18.54 19.33
C ILE A 11 -2.24 -18.62 20.04
N ILE A 12 -2.99 -19.71 19.83
CA ILE A 12 -4.28 -19.92 20.50
C ILE A 12 -4.11 -19.90 22.01
N ASP A 13 -3.07 -20.56 22.53
CA ASP A 13 -2.77 -20.57 23.96
C ASP A 13 -2.39 -19.18 24.49
N LEU A 14 -1.64 -18.37 23.72
CA LEU A 14 -1.36 -16.98 24.06
C LEU A 14 -2.63 -16.13 24.15
N VAL A 15 -3.55 -16.27 23.21
CA VAL A 15 -4.84 -15.58 23.26
C VAL A 15 -5.67 -16.04 24.46
N ARG A 16 -5.73 -17.34 24.72
CA ARG A 16 -6.44 -17.90 25.88
C ARG A 16 -5.90 -17.37 27.20
N ALA A 17 -4.58 -17.26 27.33
CA ALA A 17 -3.90 -16.72 28.52
C ALA A 17 -3.94 -15.18 28.62
N SER A 18 -4.31 -14.46 27.56
CA SER A 18 -4.41 -13.00 27.59
C SER A 18 -5.45 -12.54 28.62
N ALA A 19 -5.15 -11.48 29.36
CA ALA A 19 -6.10 -10.83 30.28
C ALA A 19 -7.26 -10.12 29.53
N ALA A 20 -7.09 -9.79 28.25
CA ALA A 20 -8.12 -9.14 27.45
C ALA A 20 -9.32 -10.06 27.23
N ALA A 21 -10.53 -9.57 27.50
CA ALA A 21 -11.78 -10.27 27.23
C ALA A 21 -12.18 -10.23 25.74
N ARG A 22 -11.48 -9.44 24.94
CA ARG A 22 -11.78 -9.16 23.52
C ARG A 22 -10.56 -9.42 22.63
N VAL A 23 -10.80 -9.63 21.36
CA VAL A 23 -9.80 -9.76 20.29
C VAL A 23 -10.19 -8.80 19.17
N LYS A 24 -9.23 -8.05 18.64
CA LYS A 24 -9.44 -7.19 17.48
C LYS A 24 -9.18 -8.01 16.21
N VAL A 25 -10.13 -8.06 15.31
CA VAL A 25 -9.99 -8.73 14.01
C VAL A 25 -10.28 -7.76 12.89
N ALA A 26 -9.48 -7.78 11.83
CA ALA A 26 -9.63 -6.86 10.72
C ALA A 26 -9.46 -7.57 9.37
N VAL A 27 -10.14 -7.02 8.37
CA VAL A 27 -9.99 -7.31 6.94
C VAL A 27 -9.59 -6.03 6.23
N THR A 28 -9.11 -6.12 5.01
CA THR A 28 -8.74 -4.94 4.22
C THR A 28 -9.71 -4.81 3.05
N ASP A 29 -10.29 -3.62 2.88
CA ASP A 29 -11.14 -3.33 1.73
C ASP A 29 -10.32 -3.10 0.45
N ILE A 30 -10.99 -2.77 -0.66
CA ILE A 30 -10.36 -2.60 -1.97
C ILE A 30 -9.38 -1.41 -2.00
N ASP A 31 -9.58 -0.40 -1.16
CA ASP A 31 -8.76 0.80 -1.06
C ASP A 31 -7.61 0.68 -0.04
N GLY A 32 -7.51 -0.47 0.64
CA GLY A 32 -6.48 -0.71 1.63
C GLY A 32 -6.80 -0.15 3.02
N VAL A 33 -8.06 0.19 3.26
CA VAL A 33 -8.52 0.61 4.59
C VAL A 33 -8.82 -0.63 5.43
N LEU A 34 -8.35 -0.63 6.67
CA LEU A 34 -8.70 -1.69 7.63
C LEU A 34 -10.15 -1.51 8.09
N ARG A 35 -10.94 -2.56 7.85
CA ARG A 35 -12.31 -2.71 8.36
C ARG A 35 -12.31 -3.82 9.39
N GLY A 36 -12.83 -3.58 10.57
CA GLY A 36 -12.70 -4.58 11.62
C GLY A 36 -13.71 -4.43 12.74
N LYS A 37 -13.62 -5.34 13.69
CA LYS A 37 -14.45 -5.35 14.89
C LYS A 37 -13.72 -5.97 16.07
N TYR A 38 -14.15 -5.61 17.27
CA TYR A 38 -13.82 -6.36 18.47
C TYR A 38 -14.79 -7.52 18.60
N ILE A 39 -14.27 -8.71 18.84
CA ILE A 39 -15.08 -9.89 19.18
C ILE A 39 -14.70 -10.40 20.56
N HIS A 40 -15.65 -11.01 21.25
CA HIS A 40 -15.38 -11.64 22.55
C HIS A 40 -14.35 -12.77 22.37
N LYS A 41 -13.46 -12.95 23.35
CA LYS A 41 -12.37 -13.94 23.28
C LYS A 41 -12.89 -15.36 23.01
N GLU A 42 -13.99 -15.78 23.66
CA GLU A 42 -14.59 -17.08 23.42
C GLU A 42 -15.13 -17.23 21.99
N LYS A 43 -15.70 -16.14 21.43
CA LYS A 43 -16.11 -16.13 20.01
C LYS A 43 -14.91 -16.28 19.08
N PHE A 44 -13.80 -15.62 19.38
CA PHE A 44 -12.56 -15.80 18.63
C PHE A 44 -12.10 -17.26 18.68
N LEU A 45 -12.00 -17.86 19.88
CA LEU A 45 -11.55 -19.24 20.06
C LEU A 45 -12.44 -20.25 19.34
N SER A 46 -13.75 -19.99 19.24
CA SER A 46 -14.67 -20.82 18.47
C SER A 46 -14.56 -20.63 16.95
N ALA A 47 -14.08 -19.45 16.50
CA ALA A 47 -13.98 -19.08 15.10
C ALA A 47 -12.62 -19.38 14.46
N VAL A 48 -11.62 -19.80 15.26
CA VAL A 48 -10.25 -20.04 14.77
C VAL A 48 -10.25 -21.02 13.59
N ASP A 49 -10.95 -22.14 13.71
CA ASP A 49 -10.99 -23.17 12.67
C ASP A 49 -12.08 -22.90 11.63
N SER A 50 -13.26 -22.49 12.09
CA SER A 50 -14.45 -22.31 11.24
C SER A 50 -14.48 -21.02 10.47
N GLY A 51 -13.79 -19.96 10.96
CA GLY A 51 -13.99 -18.58 10.51
C GLY A 51 -15.22 -17.94 11.14
N PHE A 52 -15.55 -16.73 10.71
CA PHE A 52 -16.74 -15.99 11.16
C PHE A 52 -17.34 -15.18 10.00
N GLY A 53 -18.64 -14.91 10.11
CA GLY A 53 -19.34 -14.09 9.13
C GLY A 53 -18.90 -12.61 9.21
N PHE A 54 -18.58 -12.04 8.06
CA PHE A 54 -18.29 -10.62 7.90
C PHE A 54 -18.97 -10.12 6.63
N CYS A 55 -19.74 -9.04 6.75
CA CYS A 55 -20.48 -8.51 5.62
C CYS A 55 -19.55 -8.20 4.44
N ASN A 56 -19.84 -8.74 3.27
CA ASN A 56 -19.04 -8.54 2.07
C ASN A 56 -19.20 -7.14 1.46
N VAL A 57 -20.02 -6.30 2.07
CA VAL A 57 -20.19 -4.88 1.71
C VAL A 57 -18.85 -4.12 1.68
N VAL A 58 -17.86 -4.58 2.43
CA VAL A 58 -16.50 -3.99 2.43
C VAL A 58 -15.84 -3.99 1.03
N PHE A 59 -16.34 -4.79 0.10
CA PHE A 59 -15.96 -4.74 -1.30
C PHE A 59 -17.04 -4.11 -2.20
N GLY A 60 -18.17 -3.69 -1.62
CA GLY A 60 -19.31 -3.11 -2.31
C GLY A 60 -19.52 -1.62 -2.06
N TRP A 61 -18.64 -0.96 -1.33
CA TRP A 61 -18.67 0.47 -1.06
C TRP A 61 -17.30 1.13 -1.25
N ASP A 62 -17.30 2.45 -1.33
CA ASP A 62 -16.07 3.26 -1.39
C ASP A 62 -15.54 3.62 0.01
N MET A 63 -14.48 4.45 0.07
CA MET A 63 -13.88 4.90 1.34
C MET A 63 -14.84 5.70 2.23
N GLY A 64 -15.91 6.29 1.66
CA GLY A 64 -16.94 7.05 2.37
C GLY A 64 -18.21 6.24 2.65
N ASP A 65 -18.16 4.92 2.52
CA ASP A 65 -19.26 3.98 2.72
C ASP A 65 -20.45 4.19 1.74
N GLN A 66 -20.19 4.81 0.57
CA GLN A 66 -21.17 4.89 -0.51
C GLN A 66 -21.14 3.60 -1.33
N CYS A 67 -22.29 2.91 -1.39
CA CYS A 67 -22.38 1.64 -2.12
C CYS A 67 -22.22 1.86 -3.63
N TYR A 68 -21.35 1.07 -4.25
CA TYR A 68 -21.20 1.04 -5.70
C TYR A 68 -22.49 0.58 -6.38
N ASP A 69 -22.86 1.24 -7.48
CA ASP A 69 -24.02 0.89 -8.32
C ASP A 69 -23.64 0.03 -9.53
N ASN A 70 -22.35 -0.14 -9.78
CA ASN A 70 -21.83 -0.72 -11.02
C ASN A 70 -21.02 -2.02 -10.82
N THR A 71 -20.78 -2.46 -9.57
CA THR A 71 -20.07 -3.70 -9.29
C THR A 71 -20.98 -4.92 -9.45
N THR A 72 -20.37 -6.08 -9.74
CA THR A 72 -21.10 -7.33 -10.00
C THR A 72 -20.84 -8.40 -8.95
N TRP A 73 -19.73 -8.32 -8.20
CA TRP A 73 -19.38 -9.32 -7.21
C TRP A 73 -20.24 -9.19 -5.94
N THR A 74 -20.48 -7.96 -5.48
CA THR A 74 -21.40 -7.64 -4.38
C THR A 74 -22.04 -6.27 -4.63
N GLY A 75 -23.25 -6.07 -4.11
CA GLY A 75 -24.02 -4.84 -4.31
C GLY A 75 -25.47 -5.04 -3.88
N TRP A 76 -26.32 -4.06 -4.14
CA TRP A 76 -27.75 -4.12 -3.87
C TRP A 76 -28.43 -5.36 -4.49
N HIS A 77 -27.95 -5.82 -5.63
CA HIS A 77 -28.45 -7.02 -6.32
C HIS A 77 -28.15 -8.33 -5.59
N THR A 78 -27.17 -8.36 -4.69
CA THR A 78 -26.83 -9.52 -3.86
C THR A 78 -27.40 -9.43 -2.43
N GLY A 79 -27.85 -8.24 -2.01
CA GLY A 79 -28.27 -7.96 -0.64
C GLY A 79 -27.12 -7.98 0.37
N PHE A 80 -25.86 -7.86 -0.07
CA PHE A 80 -24.66 -7.80 0.78
C PHE A 80 -24.56 -8.90 1.84
N PRO A 81 -24.59 -10.18 1.48
CA PRO A 81 -24.53 -11.27 2.44
C PRO A 81 -23.22 -11.28 3.22
N ASP A 82 -23.21 -11.93 4.37
CA ASP A 82 -21.96 -12.28 5.03
C ASP A 82 -21.14 -13.23 4.13
N ALA A 83 -19.87 -12.93 3.97
CA ALA A 83 -18.86 -13.86 3.49
C ALA A 83 -18.08 -14.44 4.66
N LEU A 84 -17.54 -15.63 4.50
CA LEU A 84 -16.72 -16.25 5.52
C LEU A 84 -15.35 -15.58 5.56
N ALA A 85 -15.00 -15.02 6.72
CA ALA A 85 -13.67 -14.49 7.00
C ALA A 85 -12.88 -15.50 7.82
N LYS A 86 -11.72 -15.93 7.30
CA LYS A 86 -10.78 -16.84 7.97
C LYS A 86 -9.67 -16.06 8.65
N ILE A 87 -9.50 -16.30 9.95
CA ILE A 87 -8.45 -15.67 10.75
C ILE A 87 -7.09 -16.23 10.34
N ASP A 88 -6.15 -15.37 10.01
CA ASP A 88 -4.77 -15.76 9.75
C ASP A 88 -3.96 -15.66 11.06
N LEU A 89 -3.76 -16.81 11.71
CA LEU A 89 -3.07 -16.89 13.00
C LEU A 89 -1.61 -16.39 12.93
N ALA A 90 -0.97 -16.48 11.77
CA ALA A 90 0.39 -15.98 11.59
C ALA A 90 0.49 -14.44 11.73
N THR A 91 -0.65 -13.73 11.67
CA THR A 91 -0.71 -12.29 11.82
C THR A 91 -0.88 -11.82 13.27
N TYR A 92 -0.80 -12.71 14.25
CA TYR A 92 -0.93 -12.38 15.66
C TYR A 92 -0.05 -11.20 16.07
N ARG A 93 -0.69 -10.20 16.68
CA ARG A 93 -0.03 -9.04 17.30
C ARG A 93 -0.74 -8.67 18.60
N ARG A 94 -0.09 -7.87 19.42
CA ARG A 94 -0.72 -7.20 20.57
C ARG A 94 -0.64 -5.71 20.35
N VAL A 95 -1.77 -5.01 20.54
CA VAL A 95 -1.87 -3.56 20.31
C VAL A 95 -1.35 -2.82 21.56
N PRO A 96 -0.17 -2.18 21.52
CA PRO A 96 0.45 -1.59 22.72
C PRO A 96 -0.37 -0.46 23.34
N TRP A 97 -1.05 0.32 22.50
CA TRP A 97 -1.87 1.48 22.89
C TRP A 97 -3.34 1.13 23.15
N ASP A 98 -3.73 -0.16 23.09
CA ASP A 98 -5.06 -0.68 23.40
C ASP A 98 -4.94 -1.89 24.35
N ASP A 99 -4.35 -1.68 25.54
CA ASP A 99 -4.22 -2.65 26.64
C ASP A 99 -3.68 -4.03 26.20
N GLN A 100 -2.76 -4.07 25.27
CA GLN A 100 -2.19 -5.31 24.73
C GLN A 100 -3.25 -6.27 24.13
N VAL A 101 -4.38 -5.74 23.66
CA VAL A 101 -5.43 -6.55 23.02
C VAL A 101 -4.85 -7.37 21.87
N PRO A 102 -5.12 -8.68 21.79
CA PRO A 102 -4.76 -9.50 20.65
C PRO A 102 -5.40 -8.97 19.36
N PHE A 103 -4.61 -8.93 18.30
CA PHE A 103 -5.02 -8.46 16.98
C PHE A 103 -4.69 -9.50 15.92
N PHE A 104 -5.60 -9.66 14.94
CA PHE A 104 -5.43 -10.54 13.79
C PHE A 104 -5.97 -9.91 12.51
N LEU A 105 -5.34 -10.25 11.38
CA LEU A 105 -5.93 -10.08 10.06
C LEU A 105 -6.73 -11.33 9.69
N ALA A 106 -7.74 -11.12 8.85
CA ALA A 106 -8.53 -12.20 8.27
C ALA A 106 -8.67 -12.02 6.76
N ASP A 107 -8.87 -13.13 6.07
CA ASP A 107 -9.08 -13.19 4.62
C ASP A 107 -10.47 -13.71 4.29
N PHE A 108 -11.09 -13.19 3.25
CA PHE A 108 -12.38 -13.66 2.77
C PHE A 108 -12.25 -14.91 1.89
N GLU A 109 -13.21 -15.82 2.04
CA GLU A 109 -13.47 -16.93 1.11
C GLU A 109 -14.54 -16.55 0.07
N ASP A 110 -14.54 -17.29 -1.04
CA ASP A 110 -15.46 -17.10 -2.17
C ASP A 110 -16.85 -17.78 -1.99
N GLY A 111 -17.10 -18.39 -0.83
CA GLY A 111 -18.29 -19.18 -0.54
C GLY A 111 -18.26 -20.60 -1.09
N LYS A 112 -17.19 -20.99 -1.80
CA LYS A 112 -16.94 -22.35 -2.33
C LYS A 112 -15.72 -23.00 -1.66
N GLY A 113 -15.17 -22.36 -0.64
CA GLY A 113 -13.96 -22.81 0.07
C GLY A 113 -12.66 -22.37 -0.58
N GLY A 114 -12.71 -21.50 -1.59
CA GLY A 114 -11.56 -20.85 -2.21
C GLY A 114 -11.36 -19.41 -1.72
N PRO A 115 -10.23 -18.79 -2.09
CA PRO A 115 -9.98 -17.39 -1.77
C PRO A 115 -10.95 -16.46 -2.54
N SER A 116 -11.45 -15.42 -1.88
CA SER A 116 -12.25 -14.40 -2.55
C SER A 116 -11.45 -13.74 -3.70
N PRO A 117 -12.00 -13.70 -4.91
CA PRO A 117 -11.30 -13.18 -6.07
C PRO A 117 -11.05 -11.67 -6.02
N VAL A 118 -11.78 -10.93 -5.18
CA VAL A 118 -11.69 -9.47 -5.06
C VAL A 118 -10.92 -9.00 -3.82
N CYS A 119 -10.48 -9.92 -2.96
CA CYS A 119 -9.72 -9.58 -1.76
C CYS A 119 -8.28 -9.20 -2.10
N PRO A 120 -7.81 -7.96 -1.78
CA PRO A 120 -6.46 -7.52 -2.11
C PRO A 120 -5.34 -8.37 -1.48
N ARG A 121 -5.53 -8.79 -0.21
CA ARG A 121 -4.56 -9.63 0.48
C ARG A 121 -4.45 -11.01 -0.15
N GLN A 122 -5.58 -11.60 -0.56
CA GLN A 122 -5.61 -12.88 -1.27
C GLN A 122 -4.97 -12.76 -2.67
N LEU A 123 -5.15 -11.64 -3.35
CA LEU A 123 -4.47 -11.38 -4.62
C LEU A 123 -2.95 -11.40 -4.45
N LEU A 124 -2.42 -10.74 -3.42
CA LEU A 124 -0.99 -10.78 -3.14
C LEU A 124 -0.52 -12.21 -2.82
N LYS A 125 -1.25 -12.97 -1.99
CA LYS A 125 -0.95 -14.38 -1.73
C LYS A 125 -0.86 -15.20 -3.03
N LYS A 126 -1.81 -15.01 -3.95
CA LYS A 126 -1.82 -15.67 -5.28
C LYS A 126 -0.58 -15.32 -6.12
N VAL A 127 -0.21 -14.04 -6.16
CA VAL A 127 0.99 -13.57 -6.88
C VAL A 127 2.26 -14.16 -6.28
N LEU A 128 2.38 -14.19 -4.97
CA LEU A 128 3.53 -14.76 -4.27
C LEU A 128 3.64 -16.27 -4.46
N ALA A 129 2.51 -16.98 -4.47
CA ALA A 129 2.47 -18.42 -4.76
C ALA A 129 2.98 -18.74 -6.17
N ARG A 130 2.67 -17.88 -7.18
CA ARG A 130 3.23 -18.00 -8.54
C ARG A 130 4.76 -17.90 -8.54
N GLY A 131 5.32 -17.00 -7.74
CA GLY A 131 6.78 -16.90 -7.55
C GLY A 131 7.36 -18.12 -6.85
N ALA A 132 6.71 -18.58 -5.79
CA ALA A 132 7.14 -19.74 -5.00
C ALA A 132 7.19 -21.03 -5.82
N GLN A 133 6.27 -21.24 -6.78
CA GLN A 133 6.29 -22.36 -7.70
C GLN A 133 7.57 -22.42 -8.57
N LYS A 134 8.26 -21.28 -8.70
CA LYS A 134 9.54 -21.16 -9.42
C LYS A 134 10.76 -21.17 -8.49
N GLY A 135 10.54 -21.43 -7.21
CA GLY A 135 11.57 -21.41 -6.18
C GLY A 135 11.98 -20.00 -5.75
N PHE A 136 11.15 -18.98 -6.02
CA PHE A 136 11.41 -17.60 -5.64
C PHE A 136 10.73 -17.22 -4.32
N LYS A 137 11.49 -16.63 -3.43
CA LYS A 137 11.02 -15.94 -2.24
C LYS A 137 11.20 -14.45 -2.47
N VAL A 138 10.10 -13.69 -2.40
CA VAL A 138 10.11 -12.24 -2.58
C VAL A 138 10.21 -11.56 -1.23
N LEU A 139 11.19 -10.66 -1.10
CA LEU A 139 11.32 -9.74 0.02
C LEU A 139 10.86 -8.36 -0.42
N ALA A 140 10.13 -7.66 0.45
CA ALA A 140 9.68 -6.30 0.19
C ALA A 140 9.80 -5.40 1.43
N GLY A 141 9.87 -4.10 1.22
CA GLY A 141 9.76 -3.06 2.22
C GLY A 141 8.96 -1.90 1.65
N VAL A 142 8.16 -1.26 2.49
CA VAL A 142 7.37 -0.09 2.09
C VAL A 142 7.87 1.12 2.88
N GLU A 143 7.99 2.23 2.17
CA GLU A 143 8.43 3.52 2.70
C GLU A 143 7.30 4.51 2.50
N PHE A 144 6.77 5.06 3.59
CA PHE A 144 5.67 6.01 3.54
C PHE A 144 6.09 7.40 3.93
N GLU A 145 5.66 8.38 3.13
CA GLU A 145 5.56 9.79 3.51
C GLU A 145 4.13 10.09 3.95
N TRP A 146 3.95 10.98 4.93
CA TRP A 146 2.64 11.47 5.34
C TRP A 146 2.74 12.84 6.00
N PHE A 147 1.67 13.63 5.87
CA PHE A 147 1.56 14.91 6.55
C PHE A 147 0.87 14.76 7.90
N ASN A 148 1.29 15.57 8.86
CA ASN A 148 0.75 15.59 10.21
C ASN A 148 0.14 16.96 10.52
N PHE A 149 -1.08 16.95 11.04
CA PHE A 149 -1.84 18.17 11.33
C PHE A 149 -2.25 18.22 12.80
N ARG A 150 -2.27 19.44 13.39
CA ARG A 150 -2.87 19.73 14.70
C ARG A 150 -4.38 19.81 14.57
N GLU A 151 -5.00 18.72 14.19
CA GLU A 151 -6.41 18.62 13.89
C GLU A 151 -7.01 17.35 14.48
N THR A 152 -8.32 17.38 14.64
CA THR A 152 -9.15 16.19 14.83
C THR A 152 -10.12 16.08 13.64
N PRO A 153 -10.78 14.93 13.42
CA PRO A 153 -11.84 14.84 12.41
C PRO A 153 -12.92 15.93 12.58
N GLN A 154 -13.27 16.25 13.84
CA GLN A 154 -14.27 17.27 14.18
C GLN A 154 -13.77 18.69 13.87
N SER A 155 -12.53 19.03 14.25
CA SER A 155 -11.99 20.38 14.01
C SER A 155 -11.84 20.64 12.51
N LEU A 156 -11.40 19.63 11.74
CA LEU A 156 -11.25 19.77 10.31
C LEU A 156 -12.58 19.84 9.58
N ALA A 157 -13.58 19.06 10.01
CA ALA A 157 -14.96 19.16 9.48
C ALA A 157 -15.57 20.53 9.75
N ALA A 158 -15.37 21.11 10.94
CA ALA A 158 -15.84 22.46 11.28
C ALA A 158 -15.20 23.56 10.40
N LYS A 159 -14.02 23.29 9.84
CA LYS A 159 -13.31 24.16 8.86
C LYS A 159 -13.71 23.85 7.40
N ASN A 160 -14.68 22.99 7.13
CA ASN A 160 -15.01 22.49 5.80
C ASN A 160 -13.76 21.94 5.05
N TYR A 161 -12.89 21.25 5.77
CA TYR A 161 -11.63 20.68 5.27
C TYR A 161 -10.69 21.69 4.62
N THR A 162 -10.76 22.96 5.03
CA THR A 162 -9.88 24.03 4.54
C THR A 162 -8.86 24.44 5.60
N GLN A 163 -7.70 24.91 5.15
CA GLN A 163 -6.64 25.47 6.02
C GLN A 163 -6.28 24.59 7.23
N PRO A 164 -5.98 23.28 7.06
CA PRO A 164 -5.52 22.46 8.16
C PRO A 164 -4.18 23.00 8.72
N GLU A 165 -4.07 22.99 10.06
CA GLU A 165 -2.84 23.43 10.74
C GLU A 165 -1.81 22.31 10.75
N THR A 166 -0.67 22.50 10.09
CA THR A 166 0.45 21.54 10.12
C THR A 166 1.22 21.59 11.45
N ILE A 167 1.77 20.45 11.90
CA ILE A 167 2.55 20.37 13.17
C ILE A 167 3.85 21.19 13.16
N SER A 168 4.34 21.58 11.97
CA SER A 168 5.49 22.47 11.81
C SER A 168 5.37 23.25 10.50
N PRO A 169 5.82 24.50 10.44
CA PRO A 169 5.71 25.32 9.24
C PRO A 169 6.85 25.06 8.25
N GLY A 170 6.61 25.43 6.98
CA GLY A 170 7.64 25.55 5.95
C GLY A 170 8.29 24.25 5.51
N MET A 171 9.28 24.39 4.65
CA MET A 171 10.05 23.30 4.02
C MET A 171 11.35 23.09 4.80
N PHE A 172 11.49 21.98 5.53
CA PHE A 172 12.71 21.70 6.30
C PHE A 172 12.87 20.17 6.46
N GLY A 173 13.26 19.49 5.38
CA GLY A 173 13.54 18.05 5.36
C GLY A 173 14.77 17.68 6.19
N TYR A 174 14.79 16.43 6.69
CA TYR A 174 15.86 15.88 7.54
C TYR A 174 16.18 16.72 8.79
N SER A 175 15.19 17.44 9.31
CA SER A 175 15.37 18.38 10.41
C SER A 175 15.30 17.71 11.78
N LEU A 176 16.43 17.57 12.44
CA LEU A 176 16.46 17.11 13.84
C LEU A 176 15.75 18.09 14.80
N ILE A 177 15.76 19.41 14.49
CA ILE A 177 15.05 20.43 15.26
C ILE A 177 13.54 20.17 15.21
N ARG A 178 12.98 19.92 14.02
CA ARG A 178 11.54 19.66 13.84
C ARG A 178 11.12 18.34 14.46
N ALA A 179 11.94 17.29 14.33
CA ALA A 179 11.74 16.02 15.02
C ALA A 179 11.72 16.21 16.55
N GLY A 180 12.68 16.97 17.08
CA GLY A 180 12.77 17.27 18.51
C GLY A 180 11.61 18.11 19.06
N GLN A 181 11.07 19.05 18.28
CA GLN A 181 9.90 19.86 18.68
C GLN A 181 8.62 19.03 18.84
N ASN A 182 8.50 17.88 18.16
CA ASN A 182 7.38 16.94 18.26
C ASN A 182 7.83 15.59 18.83
N GLN A 183 8.89 15.63 19.68
CA GLN A 183 9.55 14.45 20.22
C GLN A 183 8.61 13.42 20.86
N PRO A 184 7.57 13.76 21.64
CA PRO A 184 6.68 12.76 22.22
C PRO A 184 5.98 11.87 21.18
N PHE A 185 5.46 12.47 20.09
CA PHE A 185 4.82 11.73 19.00
C PHE A 185 5.86 10.93 18.20
N PHE A 186 7.00 11.55 17.88
CA PHE A 186 8.09 10.91 17.15
C PHE A 186 8.61 9.67 17.90
N LYS A 187 8.80 9.80 19.23
CA LYS A 187 9.21 8.72 20.12
C LYS A 187 8.17 7.59 20.17
N ALA A 188 6.86 7.94 20.28
CA ALA A 188 5.79 6.96 20.33
C ALA A 188 5.76 6.10 19.05
N LEU A 189 5.95 6.72 17.87
CA LEU A 189 6.05 5.97 16.60
C LEU A 189 7.24 4.99 16.63
N MET A 190 8.42 5.44 17.07
CA MET A 190 9.63 4.61 17.07
C MET A 190 9.61 3.48 18.10
N GLU A 191 8.87 3.63 19.21
CA GLU A 191 8.84 2.64 20.30
C GLU A 191 7.63 1.70 20.23
N GLU A 192 6.46 2.20 19.88
CA GLU A 192 5.21 1.42 19.90
C GLU A 192 4.98 0.63 18.60
N MET A 193 5.37 1.16 17.44
CA MET A 193 5.26 0.44 16.17
C MET A 193 6.01 -0.90 16.17
N PRO A 194 7.28 -0.98 16.63
CA PRO A 194 7.98 -2.26 16.74
C PRO A 194 7.29 -3.24 17.69
N GLN A 195 6.72 -2.77 18.79
CA GLN A 195 5.96 -3.61 19.73
C GLN A 195 4.68 -4.17 19.09
N PHE A 196 4.10 -3.45 18.13
CA PHE A 196 2.97 -3.92 17.30
C PHE A 196 3.42 -4.80 16.12
N GLY A 197 4.71 -5.15 16.04
CA GLY A 197 5.25 -5.97 14.95
C GLY A 197 5.56 -5.20 13.67
N ILE A 198 5.67 -3.87 13.76
CA ILE A 198 6.00 -2.98 12.63
C ILE A 198 7.33 -2.28 12.93
N PRO A 199 8.49 -2.97 12.81
CA PRO A 199 9.77 -2.33 13.05
C PRO A 199 10.04 -1.24 12.02
N ILE A 200 10.38 -0.04 12.49
CA ILE A 200 10.78 1.09 11.66
C ILE A 200 12.30 1.10 11.59
N GLU A 201 12.86 1.06 10.37
CA GLU A 201 14.30 1.15 10.12
C GLU A 201 14.80 2.60 10.20
N GLY A 202 14.01 3.55 9.72
CA GLY A 202 14.31 4.97 9.75
C GLY A 202 13.04 5.82 9.80
N LEU A 203 13.08 6.90 10.57
CA LEU A 203 12.02 7.91 10.66
C LEU A 203 12.66 9.29 10.64
N HIS A 204 12.19 10.16 9.77
CA HIS A 204 12.68 11.54 9.67
C HIS A 204 11.59 12.51 9.17
N THR A 205 11.87 13.80 9.30
CA THR A 205 11.06 14.84 8.63
C THR A 205 11.46 14.90 7.15
N GLU A 206 10.48 15.07 6.27
CA GLU A 206 10.67 15.22 4.84
C GLU A 206 10.36 16.64 4.35
N THR A 207 10.46 16.87 3.02
CA THR A 207 10.29 18.18 2.40
C THR A 207 8.83 18.60 2.36
N GLY A 208 8.42 19.39 3.34
CA GLY A 208 7.05 19.91 3.48
C GLY A 208 6.69 20.25 4.92
N PRO A 209 5.65 21.06 5.13
CA PRO A 209 5.24 21.45 6.48
C PRO A 209 4.60 20.25 7.22
N GLY A 210 5.27 19.79 8.29
CA GLY A 210 4.76 18.69 9.13
C GLY A 210 4.81 17.30 8.49
N VAL A 211 5.59 17.11 7.42
CA VAL A 211 5.72 15.82 6.75
C VAL A 211 6.77 14.95 7.43
N TYR A 212 6.44 13.67 7.60
CA TYR A 212 7.37 12.62 8.06
C TYR A 212 7.49 11.54 6.99
N GLU A 213 8.62 10.85 6.98
CA GLU A 213 8.86 9.64 6.21
C GLU A 213 9.35 8.52 7.12
N ALA A 214 8.80 7.33 6.94
CA ALA A 214 9.22 6.13 7.64
C ALA A 214 9.54 5.00 6.65
N ALA A 215 10.76 4.48 6.75
CA ALA A 215 11.13 3.21 6.13
C ALA A 215 10.74 2.07 7.07
N ILE A 216 9.79 1.25 6.68
CA ILE A 216 9.40 0.04 7.42
C ILE A 216 10.42 -1.05 7.09
N LEU A 217 10.99 -1.71 8.11
CA LEU A 217 11.96 -2.77 7.91
C LEU A 217 11.39 -3.86 6.99
N TYR A 218 12.13 -4.19 5.95
CA TYR A 218 11.74 -5.19 4.96
C TYR A 218 11.49 -6.57 5.59
N SER A 219 10.65 -7.36 4.92
CA SER A 219 10.30 -8.72 5.32
C SER A 219 9.90 -9.55 4.10
N ASP A 220 9.38 -10.76 4.33
CA ASP A 220 8.62 -11.47 3.32
C ASP A 220 7.50 -10.59 2.78
N ALA A 221 7.27 -10.60 1.47
CA ALA A 221 6.44 -9.58 0.82
C ALA A 221 4.98 -9.50 1.34
N LEU A 222 4.40 -10.62 1.82
CA LEU A 222 3.08 -10.59 2.46
C LEU A 222 3.13 -9.85 3.80
N GLU A 223 4.08 -10.20 4.66
CA GLU A 223 4.27 -9.53 5.96
C GLU A 223 4.61 -8.05 5.77
N ALA A 224 5.42 -7.69 4.75
CA ALA A 224 5.72 -6.29 4.45
C ALA A 224 4.45 -5.50 4.07
N ALA A 225 3.53 -6.09 3.29
CA ALA A 225 2.26 -5.48 2.96
C ALA A 225 1.32 -5.41 4.18
N ASP A 226 1.28 -6.45 5.02
CA ASP A 226 0.55 -6.45 6.29
C ASP A 226 1.04 -5.31 7.20
N ARG A 227 2.36 -5.17 7.39
CA ARG A 227 2.96 -4.06 8.15
C ARG A 227 2.60 -2.70 7.59
N ALA A 228 2.61 -2.55 6.27
CA ALA A 228 2.31 -1.27 5.60
C ALA A 228 0.85 -0.85 5.82
N VAL A 229 -0.11 -1.76 5.71
CA VAL A 229 -1.53 -1.46 5.97
C VAL A 229 -1.75 -1.13 7.44
N LEU A 230 -1.17 -1.93 8.34
CA LEU A 230 -1.26 -1.71 9.78
C LEU A 230 -0.58 -0.39 10.21
N PHE A 231 0.54 -0.03 9.59
CA PHE A 231 1.26 1.22 9.85
C PHE A 231 0.37 2.45 9.69
N LYS A 232 -0.39 2.53 8.60
CA LYS A 232 -1.28 3.68 8.34
C LYS A 232 -2.32 3.87 9.44
N THR A 233 -2.94 2.77 9.88
CA THR A 233 -3.93 2.80 10.96
C THR A 233 -3.28 3.11 12.29
N ALA A 234 -2.18 2.44 12.63
CA ALA A 234 -1.45 2.65 13.86
C ALA A 234 -0.93 4.09 14.00
N ALA A 235 -0.37 4.68 12.93
CA ALA A 235 0.08 6.07 12.94
C ALA A 235 -1.06 7.04 13.30
N LYS A 236 -2.29 6.79 12.79
CA LYS A 236 -3.47 7.59 13.11
C LYS A 236 -3.96 7.38 14.55
N GLU A 237 -4.00 6.13 15.02
CA GLU A 237 -4.39 5.80 16.40
C GLU A 237 -3.39 6.40 17.41
N ILE A 238 -2.09 6.29 17.16
CA ILE A 238 -1.04 6.89 18.00
C ILE A 238 -1.13 8.43 17.91
N GLY A 239 -1.21 9.01 16.71
CA GLY A 239 -1.28 10.45 16.50
C GLY A 239 -2.45 11.10 17.24
N HIS A 240 -3.62 10.45 17.27
CA HIS A 240 -4.81 10.93 17.98
C HIS A 240 -4.53 11.20 19.46
N ARG A 241 -3.71 10.39 20.12
CA ARG A 241 -3.33 10.56 21.54
C ARG A 241 -2.50 11.83 21.79
N PHE A 242 -1.88 12.38 20.76
CA PHE A 242 -1.09 13.63 20.79
C PHE A 242 -1.81 14.82 20.17
N GLY A 243 -3.11 14.69 19.84
CA GLY A 243 -3.84 15.74 19.12
C GLY A 243 -3.31 15.96 17.69
N ILE A 244 -2.74 14.94 17.10
CA ILE A 244 -2.18 14.96 15.75
C ILE A 244 -3.00 14.03 14.85
N MET A 245 -3.36 14.53 13.67
CA MET A 245 -4.03 13.78 12.62
C MET A 245 -3.06 13.52 11.46
N PRO A 246 -2.51 12.29 11.34
CA PRO A 246 -1.72 11.86 10.19
C PRO A 246 -2.60 11.69 8.96
N SER A 247 -2.16 12.23 7.81
CA SER A 247 -2.83 12.09 6.53
C SER A 247 -1.89 11.49 5.49
N PHE A 248 -2.29 10.35 4.93
CA PHE A 248 -1.63 9.66 3.82
C PHE A 248 -2.21 10.06 2.45
N MET A 249 -2.94 11.15 2.38
CA MET A 249 -3.45 11.73 1.14
C MET A 249 -2.29 12.03 0.18
N ALA A 250 -2.39 11.60 -1.08
CA ALA A 250 -1.29 11.73 -2.03
C ALA A 250 -0.84 13.19 -2.27
N LYS A 251 -1.77 14.15 -2.22
CA LYS A 251 -1.50 15.58 -2.44
C LYS A 251 -2.54 16.43 -1.73
N TRP A 252 -2.22 16.98 -0.57
CA TRP A 252 -3.17 17.83 0.17
C TRP A 252 -3.09 19.32 -0.21
N ASN A 253 -1.96 19.75 -0.79
CA ASN A 253 -1.74 21.13 -1.18
C ASN A 253 -0.92 21.21 -2.47
N ALA A 254 -1.34 22.06 -3.41
CA ALA A 254 -0.70 22.19 -4.72
C ALA A 254 0.74 22.72 -4.65
N GLN A 255 1.09 23.50 -3.61
CA GLN A 255 2.38 24.15 -3.45
C GLN A 255 3.48 23.26 -2.86
N TYR A 256 3.12 22.14 -2.21
CA TYR A 256 4.06 21.24 -1.55
C TYR A 256 4.21 19.93 -2.33
N PRO A 257 5.31 19.17 -2.15
CA PRO A 257 5.39 17.79 -2.62
C PRO A 257 4.23 16.95 -2.12
N GLY A 258 3.91 15.88 -2.83
CA GLY A 258 2.93 14.90 -2.38
C GLY A 258 3.58 13.80 -1.55
N CYS A 259 2.78 12.89 -1.01
CA CYS A 259 3.22 11.75 -0.21
C CYS A 259 3.39 10.51 -1.07
N SER A 260 4.56 9.90 -1.01
CA SER A 260 4.88 8.63 -1.67
C SER A 260 4.66 7.43 -0.74
N GLY A 261 4.51 6.25 -1.36
CA GLY A 261 4.48 4.94 -0.73
C GLY A 261 5.40 4.01 -1.51
N HIS A 262 6.71 4.29 -1.52
CA HIS A 262 7.68 3.57 -2.32
C HIS A 262 7.73 2.09 -1.93
N VAL A 263 7.81 1.20 -2.93
CA VAL A 263 7.89 -0.25 -2.71
C VAL A 263 9.27 -0.74 -3.12
N HIS A 264 10.05 -1.18 -2.14
CA HIS A 264 11.34 -1.85 -2.34
C HIS A 264 11.13 -3.34 -2.50
N GLN A 265 11.84 -3.99 -3.43
CA GLN A 265 11.72 -5.43 -3.64
C GLN A 265 13.07 -6.05 -4.00
N SER A 266 13.23 -7.31 -3.59
CA SER A 266 14.25 -8.21 -4.10
C SER A 266 13.71 -9.64 -4.16
N VAL A 267 14.35 -10.48 -4.99
CA VAL A 267 13.99 -11.90 -5.12
C VAL A 267 15.16 -12.74 -4.61
N SER A 268 14.83 -13.77 -3.83
CA SER A 268 15.76 -14.70 -3.21
C SER A 268 15.39 -16.14 -3.55
N ASP A 269 16.37 -17.05 -3.48
CA ASP A 269 16.17 -18.51 -3.46
C ASP A 269 16.01 -19.06 -2.03
N GLY A 270 15.85 -18.17 -1.04
CA GLY A 270 15.83 -18.50 0.38
C GLY A 270 17.20 -18.39 1.06
N ARG A 271 18.28 -18.26 0.29
CA ARG A 271 19.67 -18.10 0.79
C ARG A 271 20.35 -16.87 0.20
N ASN A 272 20.23 -16.70 -1.13
CA ASN A 272 20.94 -15.67 -1.89
C ASN A 272 19.96 -14.66 -2.47
N ASN A 273 20.37 -13.41 -2.56
CA ASN A 273 19.69 -12.39 -3.33
C ASN A 273 19.97 -12.65 -4.84
N LEU A 274 18.93 -13.06 -5.58
CA LEU A 274 19.04 -13.38 -7.00
C LEU A 274 19.17 -12.15 -7.90
N PHE A 275 18.99 -10.93 -7.36
CA PHE A 275 19.21 -9.70 -8.10
C PHE A 275 20.69 -9.33 -8.23
N PHE A 276 21.53 -9.81 -7.32
CA PHE A 276 22.94 -9.46 -7.28
C PHE A 276 23.79 -10.39 -8.14
N ASP A 277 24.71 -9.80 -8.92
CA ASP A 277 25.79 -10.51 -9.62
C ASP A 277 27.08 -9.70 -9.49
N ALA A 278 28.04 -10.23 -8.74
CA ALA A 278 29.33 -9.58 -8.51
C ALA A 278 30.15 -9.38 -9.80
N LYS A 279 29.96 -10.24 -10.82
CA LYS A 279 30.66 -10.18 -12.09
C LYS A 279 30.07 -9.19 -13.08
N SER A 280 28.81 -8.82 -12.90
CA SER A 280 28.17 -7.84 -13.77
C SER A 280 28.72 -6.42 -13.50
N PRO A 281 29.01 -5.61 -14.52
CA PRO A 281 29.48 -4.24 -14.36
C PRO A 281 28.52 -3.38 -13.53
N ARG A 282 27.22 -3.66 -13.60
CA ARG A 282 26.16 -2.96 -12.86
C ARG A 282 25.76 -3.66 -11.56
N LYS A 283 26.44 -4.75 -11.17
CA LYS A 283 26.06 -5.61 -10.04
C LYS A 283 24.64 -6.20 -10.13
N MET A 284 24.06 -6.20 -11.33
CA MET A 284 22.74 -6.73 -11.64
C MET A 284 22.85 -8.08 -12.33
N SER A 285 22.11 -9.08 -11.85
CA SER A 285 21.98 -10.37 -12.51
C SER A 285 21.07 -10.27 -13.75
N LYS A 286 21.13 -11.26 -14.64
CA LYS A 286 20.21 -11.38 -15.77
C LYS A 286 18.76 -11.53 -15.33
N LEU A 287 18.52 -12.20 -14.21
CA LEU A 287 17.20 -12.32 -13.61
C LEU A 287 16.68 -10.93 -13.19
N PHE A 288 17.51 -10.11 -12.57
CA PHE A 288 17.15 -8.75 -12.19
C PHE A 288 16.84 -7.87 -13.41
N GLU A 289 17.65 -7.96 -14.48
CA GLU A 289 17.38 -7.24 -15.73
C GLU A 289 16.00 -7.61 -16.30
N SER A 290 15.64 -8.91 -16.30
CA SER A 290 14.32 -9.37 -16.77
C SER A 290 13.19 -8.92 -15.86
N TYR A 291 13.38 -8.96 -14.55
CA TYR A 291 12.40 -8.46 -13.56
C TYR A 291 12.11 -6.95 -13.76
N LEU A 292 13.16 -6.16 -13.89
CA LEU A 292 13.07 -4.72 -14.17
C LEU A 292 12.39 -4.45 -15.52
N ALA A 293 12.77 -5.20 -16.57
CA ALA A 293 12.14 -5.09 -17.88
C ALA A 293 10.63 -5.40 -17.82
N GLY A 294 10.22 -6.38 -17.01
CA GLY A 294 8.82 -6.70 -16.76
C GLY A 294 8.06 -5.55 -16.12
N GLN A 295 8.62 -4.95 -15.08
CA GLN A 295 8.00 -3.79 -14.44
C GLN A 295 7.86 -2.60 -15.41
N LEU A 296 8.89 -2.28 -16.19
CA LEU A 296 8.80 -1.22 -17.20
C LEU A 296 7.73 -1.50 -18.25
N HIS A 297 7.67 -2.76 -18.71
CA HIS A 297 6.69 -3.19 -19.73
C HIS A 297 5.26 -3.06 -19.26
N CYS A 298 4.97 -3.44 -18.02
CA CYS A 298 3.62 -3.44 -17.48
C CYS A 298 3.19 -2.10 -16.87
N LEU A 299 4.11 -1.15 -16.67
CA LEU A 299 3.88 0.03 -15.82
C LEU A 299 2.68 0.87 -16.24
N GLN A 300 2.46 1.05 -17.55
CA GLN A 300 1.31 1.78 -18.08
C GLN A 300 -0.03 1.11 -17.74
N ASP A 301 -0.04 -0.23 -17.74
CA ASP A 301 -1.24 -1.03 -17.54
C ASP A 301 -1.64 -1.13 -16.06
N ILE A 302 -0.63 -1.09 -15.17
CA ILE A 302 -0.81 -1.29 -13.73
C ILE A 302 -0.74 0.01 -12.91
N GLN A 303 -0.55 1.16 -13.56
CA GLN A 303 -0.38 2.46 -12.87
C GLN A 303 -1.51 2.77 -11.89
N VAL A 304 -2.73 2.36 -12.19
CA VAL A 304 -3.91 2.61 -11.34
C VAL A 304 -3.84 1.90 -9.98
N PHE A 305 -3.02 0.84 -9.81
CA PHE A 305 -2.77 0.24 -8.50
C PHE A 305 -1.82 1.10 -7.64
N PHE A 306 -1.00 1.94 -8.28
CA PHE A 306 -0.06 2.85 -7.63
C PHE A 306 -0.66 4.23 -7.36
N ALA A 307 -1.66 4.61 -8.15
CA ALA A 307 -2.34 5.90 -8.10
C ALA A 307 -3.86 5.67 -8.22
N PRO A 308 -4.53 5.17 -7.14
CA PRO A 308 -5.89 4.66 -7.25
C PRO A 308 -7.00 5.70 -7.10
N THR A 309 -6.66 6.95 -6.73
CA THR A 309 -7.64 8.01 -6.46
C THR A 309 -7.51 9.17 -7.44
N ILE A 310 -8.52 10.01 -7.50
CA ILE A 310 -8.44 11.30 -8.23
C ILE A 310 -7.24 12.13 -7.74
N ASN A 311 -7.02 12.12 -6.43
CA ASN A 311 -5.97 12.90 -5.77
C ASN A 311 -4.56 12.38 -6.08
N SER A 312 -4.39 11.08 -6.31
CA SER A 312 -3.10 10.46 -6.64
C SER A 312 -2.40 11.15 -7.81
N TYR A 313 -3.15 11.54 -8.84
CA TYR A 313 -2.61 12.16 -10.06
C TYR A 313 -2.17 13.61 -9.86
N LYS A 314 -2.63 14.28 -8.80
CA LYS A 314 -2.15 15.60 -8.39
C LYS A 314 -0.74 15.55 -7.78
N ARG A 315 -0.31 14.36 -7.32
CA ARG A 315 1.08 14.10 -6.92
C ARG A 315 2.01 13.91 -8.13
N LEU A 316 1.53 13.27 -9.20
CA LEU A 316 2.33 12.90 -10.38
C LEU A 316 2.54 14.08 -11.33
N VAL A 317 3.26 15.08 -10.86
CA VAL A 317 3.57 16.33 -11.57
C VAL A 317 5.06 16.56 -11.66
N ASP A 318 5.51 17.21 -12.74
CA ASP A 318 6.91 17.51 -12.97
C ASP A 318 7.46 18.42 -11.85
N GLY A 319 8.68 18.17 -11.39
CA GLY A 319 9.40 19.02 -10.42
C GLY A 319 9.09 18.72 -8.94
N PHE A 320 8.25 17.74 -8.61
CA PHE A 320 7.89 17.38 -7.23
C PHE A 320 8.32 15.93 -6.83
N TRP A 321 9.47 15.47 -7.33
CA TRP A 321 10.10 14.19 -6.99
C TRP A 321 9.26 12.93 -7.33
N ALA A 322 8.06 13.11 -7.90
CA ALA A 322 7.21 12.02 -8.34
C ALA A 322 7.49 11.67 -9.81
N PRO A 323 7.63 10.39 -10.16
CA PRO A 323 7.91 9.99 -11.54
C PRO A 323 6.67 10.17 -12.43
N VAL A 324 6.88 10.75 -13.60
CA VAL A 324 5.81 11.01 -14.59
C VAL A 324 6.00 10.26 -15.91
N LYS A 325 7.09 9.51 -16.06
CA LYS A 325 7.44 8.72 -17.24
C LYS A 325 7.92 7.33 -16.85
N ALA A 326 7.69 6.35 -17.72
CA ALA A 326 8.15 4.97 -17.51
C ALA A 326 9.67 4.85 -17.70
N THR A 327 10.43 5.21 -16.68
CA THR A 327 11.90 5.28 -16.69
C THR A 327 12.52 4.40 -15.61
N TRP A 328 13.79 4.06 -15.80
CA TRP A 328 14.61 3.45 -14.76
C TRP A 328 15.99 4.10 -14.70
N GLY A 329 16.63 4.02 -13.56
CA GLY A 329 18.01 4.51 -13.40
C GLY A 329 18.69 3.90 -12.18
N ILE A 330 20.03 3.92 -12.19
CA ILE A 330 20.83 3.48 -11.03
C ILE A 330 20.91 4.65 -10.06
N ASP A 331 20.43 4.41 -8.85
CA ASP A 331 20.34 5.40 -7.75
C ASP A 331 19.71 6.74 -8.15
N ASN A 332 18.78 6.73 -9.12
CA ASN A 332 18.11 7.90 -9.62
C ASN A 332 16.72 8.08 -8.99
N ARG A 333 16.58 9.03 -8.07
CA ARG A 333 15.34 9.34 -7.35
C ARG A 333 14.26 10.04 -8.19
N THR A 334 14.54 10.39 -9.44
CA THR A 334 13.53 10.96 -10.35
C THR A 334 12.90 9.90 -11.26
N ALA A 335 13.48 8.69 -11.33
CA ALA A 335 12.99 7.61 -12.16
C ALA A 335 11.83 6.85 -11.51
N SER A 336 10.96 6.24 -12.32
CA SER A 336 9.87 5.35 -11.85
C SER A 336 10.40 4.11 -11.14
N LEU A 337 11.51 3.57 -11.66
CA LEU A 337 12.17 2.38 -11.14
C LEU A 337 13.63 2.72 -10.82
N ARG A 338 13.94 2.85 -9.54
CA ARG A 338 15.29 3.12 -9.05
C ARG A 338 15.96 1.81 -8.70
N VAL A 339 17.02 1.47 -9.40
CA VAL A 339 17.87 0.34 -9.07
C VAL A 339 18.88 0.77 -8.00
N ILE A 340 18.85 0.10 -6.86
CA ILE A 340 19.83 0.28 -5.79
C ILE A 340 20.80 -0.89 -5.89
N ALA A 341 21.88 -0.66 -6.65
CA ALA A 341 22.96 -1.63 -6.84
C ALA A 341 24.00 -1.46 -5.74
N GLY A 342 24.35 -2.56 -5.09
CA GLY A 342 25.28 -2.53 -3.97
C GLY A 342 25.95 -3.87 -3.73
N SER A 343 25.77 -4.43 -2.55
CA SER A 343 26.21 -5.75 -2.15
C SER A 343 25.10 -6.81 -2.37
N ALA A 344 25.43 -8.07 -2.16
CA ALA A 344 24.45 -9.16 -2.16
C ALA A 344 23.30 -8.92 -1.16
N LYS A 345 23.54 -8.18 -0.08
CA LYS A 345 22.51 -7.87 0.93
C LYS A 345 21.65 -6.65 0.59
N SER A 346 22.16 -5.71 -0.21
CA SER A 346 21.52 -4.41 -0.43
C SER A 346 20.93 -4.23 -1.82
N THR A 347 21.28 -5.08 -2.78
CA THR A 347 20.79 -4.96 -4.16
C THR A 347 19.28 -5.20 -4.24
N ARG A 348 18.55 -4.18 -4.72
CA ARG A 348 17.09 -4.18 -4.79
C ARG A 348 16.58 -3.19 -5.84
N ILE A 349 15.31 -3.26 -6.13
CA ILE A 349 14.61 -2.25 -6.92
C ILE A 349 13.64 -1.49 -5.99
N GLU A 350 13.54 -0.20 -6.21
CA GLU A 350 12.54 0.68 -5.62
C GLU A 350 11.58 1.15 -6.73
N THR A 351 10.31 0.79 -6.59
CA THR A 351 9.22 1.31 -7.44
C THR A 351 8.67 2.57 -6.80
N ARG A 352 8.86 3.72 -7.46
CA ARG A 352 8.58 5.05 -6.92
C ARG A 352 7.22 5.63 -7.33
N CYS A 353 6.50 4.92 -8.19
CA CYS A 353 5.16 5.34 -8.64
C CYS A 353 4.09 5.32 -7.55
N PRO A 354 4.08 4.38 -6.58
CA PRO A 354 3.01 4.32 -5.58
C PRO A 354 2.95 5.58 -4.72
N GLY A 355 1.73 6.11 -4.54
CA GLY A 355 1.43 7.11 -3.54
C GLY A 355 1.20 6.50 -2.17
N ALA A 356 1.27 7.32 -1.11
CA ALA A 356 0.94 6.87 0.24
C ALA A 356 -0.54 6.46 0.39
N ASP A 357 -1.40 6.92 -0.50
CA ASP A 357 -2.81 6.58 -0.60
C ASP A 357 -3.07 5.20 -1.24
N ALA A 358 -2.08 4.59 -1.89
CA ALA A 358 -2.23 3.27 -2.50
C ALA A 358 -2.51 2.16 -1.47
N ASN A 359 -3.28 1.15 -1.91
CA ASN A 359 -3.42 -0.10 -1.17
C ASN A 359 -2.11 -0.89 -1.24
N ALA A 360 -1.46 -1.11 -0.10
CA ALA A 360 -0.13 -1.74 -0.05
C ALA A 360 -0.13 -3.17 -0.62
N TYR A 361 -1.19 -3.95 -0.42
CA TYR A 361 -1.29 -5.28 -1.02
C TYR A 361 -1.29 -5.22 -2.54
N LEU A 362 -2.06 -4.28 -3.11
CA LEU A 362 -2.15 -4.11 -4.55
C LEU A 362 -0.86 -3.54 -5.14
N ALA A 363 -0.24 -2.59 -4.46
CA ALA A 363 1.03 -2.01 -4.90
C ALA A 363 2.15 -3.06 -4.92
N VAL A 364 2.29 -3.86 -3.86
CA VAL A 364 3.27 -4.95 -3.81
C VAL A 364 2.94 -6.04 -4.83
N ALA A 365 1.66 -6.44 -4.94
CA ALA A 365 1.23 -7.44 -5.92
C ALA A 365 1.54 -7.00 -7.36
N ALA A 366 1.27 -5.73 -7.70
CA ALA A 366 1.54 -5.17 -9.03
C ALA A 366 3.05 -5.17 -9.35
N CYS A 367 3.89 -4.73 -8.41
CA CYS A 367 5.34 -4.76 -8.57
C CYS A 367 5.86 -6.19 -8.82
N VAL A 368 5.44 -7.13 -7.95
CA VAL A 368 5.93 -8.51 -7.99
C VAL A 368 5.42 -9.23 -9.23
N ALA A 369 4.12 -9.12 -9.54
CA ALA A 369 3.53 -9.77 -10.70
C ALA A 369 4.17 -9.30 -12.02
N ALA A 370 4.37 -7.99 -12.17
CA ALA A 370 5.04 -7.43 -13.34
C ALA A 370 6.50 -7.87 -13.45
N GLY A 371 7.21 -7.92 -12.33
CA GLY A 371 8.59 -8.42 -12.29
C GLY A 371 8.69 -9.92 -12.67
N LEU A 372 7.83 -10.76 -12.09
CA LEU A 372 7.76 -12.19 -12.40
C LEU A 372 7.37 -12.42 -13.86
N TYR A 373 6.45 -11.63 -14.42
CA TYR A 373 6.10 -11.66 -15.83
C TYR A 373 7.33 -11.43 -16.72
N GLY A 374 8.17 -10.45 -16.38
CA GLY A 374 9.42 -10.19 -17.11
C GLY A 374 10.36 -11.39 -17.12
N ILE A 375 10.52 -12.07 -15.97
CA ILE A 375 11.33 -13.29 -15.86
C ILE A 375 10.71 -14.41 -16.71
N GLU A 376 9.40 -14.64 -16.60
CA GLU A 376 8.69 -15.73 -17.27
C GLU A 376 8.69 -15.60 -18.80
N LYS A 377 8.54 -14.37 -19.29
CA LYS A 377 8.56 -14.08 -20.73
C LYS A 377 9.99 -13.86 -21.26
N GLY A 378 11.02 -13.94 -20.40
CA GLY A 378 12.40 -13.71 -20.79
C GLY A 378 12.65 -12.32 -21.36
N LEU A 379 11.95 -11.30 -20.81
CA LEU A 379 12.06 -9.93 -21.30
C LEU A 379 13.48 -9.40 -21.12
N LYS A 380 13.98 -8.71 -22.13
CA LYS A 380 15.31 -8.09 -22.12
C LYS A 380 15.20 -6.62 -21.78
N LEU A 381 16.08 -6.15 -20.94
CA LEU A 381 16.23 -4.72 -20.64
C LEU A 381 16.95 -4.03 -21.81
N THR A 382 16.18 -3.39 -22.69
CA THR A 382 16.69 -2.78 -23.94
C THR A 382 17.06 -1.31 -23.80
N THR A 383 16.66 -0.67 -22.69
CA THR A 383 16.93 0.75 -22.43
C THR A 383 18.13 0.92 -21.51
N ALA A 384 18.93 1.95 -21.74
CA ALA A 384 19.99 2.34 -20.82
C ALA A 384 19.39 2.95 -19.53
N PRO A 385 20.12 2.87 -18.39
CA PRO A 385 19.72 3.62 -17.20
C PRO A 385 19.72 5.12 -17.50
N LEU A 386 18.70 5.80 -16.99
CA LEU A 386 18.59 7.23 -17.16
C LEU A 386 19.46 7.97 -16.13
N GLU A 387 20.24 8.91 -16.60
CA GLU A 387 20.99 9.86 -15.80
C GLU A 387 20.25 11.22 -15.77
N GLY A 388 20.30 11.89 -14.62
CA GLY A 388 19.64 13.19 -14.43
C GLY A 388 18.11 13.12 -14.29
N ASP A 389 17.43 14.21 -14.63
CA ASP A 389 16.00 14.39 -14.43
C ASP A 389 15.17 13.58 -15.42
N SER A 390 14.45 12.59 -14.91
CA SER A 390 13.62 11.69 -15.71
C SER A 390 12.44 12.38 -16.39
N ALA A 391 11.95 13.49 -15.85
CA ALA A 391 10.87 14.26 -16.46
C ALA A 391 11.28 14.84 -17.82
N LYS A 392 12.59 15.11 -18.00
CA LYS A 392 13.17 15.63 -19.25
C LYS A 392 13.52 14.52 -20.28
N ALA A 393 13.39 13.24 -19.92
CA ALA A 393 13.71 12.15 -20.84
C ALA A 393 12.88 12.26 -22.13
N SER A 394 13.59 12.31 -23.28
CA SER A 394 12.94 12.31 -24.60
C SER A 394 12.57 10.87 -25.01
N ARG A 395 11.53 10.71 -25.83
CA ARG A 395 11.11 9.41 -26.42
C ARG A 395 10.72 8.32 -25.41
N VAL A 396 10.37 8.72 -24.18
CA VAL A 396 9.85 7.82 -23.15
C VAL A 396 8.36 8.11 -22.94
N PRO A 397 7.49 7.09 -22.92
CA PRO A 397 6.06 7.28 -22.70
C PRO A 397 5.79 7.96 -21.35
N ARG A 398 4.91 8.95 -21.34
CA ARG A 398 4.40 9.52 -20.10
C ARG A 398 3.40 8.55 -19.49
N LEU A 399 3.42 8.45 -18.16
CA LEU A 399 2.41 7.72 -17.40
C LEU A 399 1.04 8.40 -17.50
N PRO A 400 -0.07 7.69 -17.30
CA PRO A 400 -1.41 8.28 -17.27
C PRO A 400 -1.48 9.50 -16.35
N ARG A 401 -2.23 10.51 -16.75
CA ARG A 401 -2.32 11.80 -16.04
C ARG A 401 -3.57 11.97 -15.19
N ASN A 402 -4.47 11.04 -15.26
CA ASN A 402 -5.71 11.03 -14.49
C ASN A 402 -6.16 9.59 -14.24
N LEU A 403 -7.11 9.43 -13.32
CA LEU A 403 -7.64 8.13 -12.91
C LEU A 403 -8.34 7.40 -14.07
N MET A 404 -9.08 8.12 -14.91
CA MET A 404 -9.83 7.50 -16.01
C MET A 404 -8.89 6.86 -17.04
N ASP A 405 -7.83 7.58 -17.45
CA ASP A 405 -6.85 7.06 -18.42
C ASP A 405 -6.15 5.80 -17.90
N ALA A 406 -5.74 5.83 -16.62
CA ALA A 406 -5.10 4.68 -15.99
C ALA A 406 -6.05 3.50 -15.84
N THR A 407 -7.30 3.75 -15.47
CA THR A 407 -8.36 2.73 -15.38
C THR A 407 -8.65 2.13 -16.76
N ALA A 408 -8.72 2.95 -17.81
CA ALA A 408 -8.92 2.49 -19.18
C ALA A 408 -7.76 1.61 -19.69
N ASN A 409 -6.51 1.91 -19.27
CA ASN A 409 -5.37 1.08 -19.59
C ASN A 409 -5.49 -0.30 -18.91
N LEU A 410 -5.77 -0.33 -17.60
CA LEU A 410 -5.99 -1.59 -16.87
C LEU A 410 -7.12 -2.42 -17.50
N LYS A 411 -8.25 -1.78 -17.82
CA LYS A 411 -9.44 -2.42 -18.41
C LYS A 411 -9.14 -3.15 -19.71
N LYS A 412 -8.29 -2.56 -20.55
CA LYS A 412 -7.92 -3.09 -21.89
C LYS A 412 -6.77 -4.09 -21.82
N SER A 413 -6.01 -4.11 -20.72
CA SER A 413 -4.77 -4.90 -20.62
C SER A 413 -5.04 -6.39 -20.48
N LYS A 414 -4.66 -7.15 -21.52
CA LYS A 414 -4.63 -8.62 -21.44
C LYS A 414 -3.59 -9.12 -20.43
N ILE A 415 -2.50 -8.38 -20.29
CA ILE A 415 -1.42 -8.71 -19.32
C ILE A 415 -1.97 -8.58 -17.90
N ALA A 416 -2.65 -7.50 -17.57
CA ALA A 416 -3.23 -7.33 -16.23
C ALA A 416 -4.22 -8.46 -15.89
N ARG A 417 -5.05 -8.88 -16.86
CA ARG A 417 -5.97 -10.01 -16.69
C ARG A 417 -5.24 -11.35 -16.50
N GLU A 418 -4.14 -11.59 -17.23
CA GLU A 418 -3.26 -12.75 -17.02
C GLU A 418 -2.65 -12.75 -15.60
N LEU A 419 -2.24 -11.58 -15.11
CA LEU A 419 -1.55 -11.43 -13.83
C LEU A 419 -2.48 -11.52 -12.62
N PHE A 420 -3.63 -10.85 -12.69
CA PHE A 420 -4.49 -10.62 -11.52
C PHE A 420 -5.82 -11.39 -11.59
N GLY A 421 -6.24 -11.83 -12.78
CA GLY A 421 -7.50 -12.52 -13.02
C GLY A 421 -8.61 -11.57 -13.47
N GLU A 422 -9.55 -12.11 -14.26
CA GLU A 422 -10.67 -11.36 -14.85
C GLU A 422 -11.54 -10.70 -13.78
N GLU A 423 -11.99 -11.48 -12.79
CA GLU A 423 -12.93 -11.01 -11.77
C GLU A 423 -12.34 -9.88 -10.91
N PHE A 424 -11.05 -9.97 -10.56
CA PHE A 424 -10.38 -8.93 -9.81
C PHE A 424 -10.26 -7.63 -10.64
N VAL A 425 -9.77 -7.75 -11.87
CA VAL A 425 -9.59 -6.59 -12.75
C VAL A 425 -10.93 -5.91 -13.03
N ASP A 426 -11.99 -6.68 -13.33
CA ASP A 426 -13.32 -6.12 -13.59
C ASP A 426 -13.89 -5.42 -12.36
N HIS A 427 -13.75 -6.02 -11.18
CA HIS A 427 -14.21 -5.41 -9.94
C HIS A 427 -13.46 -4.11 -9.65
N PHE A 428 -12.12 -4.14 -9.68
CA PHE A 428 -11.29 -2.97 -9.41
C PHE A 428 -11.54 -1.83 -10.40
N VAL A 429 -11.65 -2.14 -11.71
CA VAL A 429 -11.99 -1.15 -12.73
C VAL A 429 -13.31 -0.44 -12.40
N LYS A 430 -14.34 -1.18 -12.03
CA LYS A 430 -15.66 -0.62 -11.69
C LYS A 430 -15.60 0.31 -10.47
N THR A 431 -14.81 -0.02 -9.46
CA THR A 431 -14.63 0.86 -8.30
C THR A 431 -13.94 2.18 -8.69
N ARG A 432 -12.99 2.15 -9.63
CA ARG A 432 -12.31 3.36 -10.13
C ARG A 432 -13.20 4.18 -11.08
N GLU A 433 -14.04 3.52 -11.89
CA GLU A 433 -15.05 4.20 -12.70
C GLU A 433 -16.11 4.89 -11.83
N TRP A 434 -16.48 4.30 -10.68
CA TRP A 434 -17.31 4.94 -9.66
C TRP A 434 -16.66 6.19 -9.10
N GLU A 435 -15.43 6.09 -8.58
CA GLU A 435 -14.66 7.21 -8.04
C GLU A 435 -14.57 8.39 -9.04
N TRP A 436 -14.33 8.07 -10.32
CA TRP A 436 -14.30 9.07 -11.38
C TRP A 436 -15.63 9.77 -11.56
N ARG A 437 -16.76 9.04 -11.59
CA ARG A 437 -18.10 9.63 -11.71
C ARG A 437 -18.42 10.55 -10.53
N GLN A 438 -18.15 10.11 -9.30
CA GLN A 438 -18.38 10.93 -8.11
C GLN A 438 -17.61 12.27 -8.19
N PHE A 439 -16.38 12.23 -8.70
CA PHE A 439 -15.60 13.45 -8.90
C PHE A 439 -16.17 14.34 -10.02
N GLN A 440 -16.68 13.77 -11.10
CA GLN A 440 -17.26 14.54 -12.21
C GLN A 440 -18.58 15.23 -11.80
N ASP A 441 -19.34 14.62 -10.90
CA ASP A 441 -20.59 15.20 -10.38
C ASP A 441 -20.35 16.29 -9.31
N ALA A 442 -19.14 16.36 -8.77
CA ALA A 442 -18.79 17.34 -7.76
C ALA A 442 -18.52 18.73 -8.36
N VAL A 443 -19.20 19.75 -7.83
CA VAL A 443 -18.89 21.16 -8.15
C VAL A 443 -17.81 21.66 -7.21
N THR A 444 -16.64 21.98 -7.75
CA THR A 444 -15.47 22.33 -6.97
C THR A 444 -15.39 23.85 -6.69
N ASP A 445 -14.71 24.22 -5.59
CA ASP A 445 -14.40 25.62 -5.29
C ASP A 445 -13.66 26.33 -6.44
N TRP A 446 -12.84 25.58 -7.21
CA TRP A 446 -12.12 26.12 -8.34
C TRP A 446 -13.08 26.56 -9.47
N GLU A 447 -14.12 25.76 -9.74
CA GLU A 447 -15.15 26.07 -10.74
C GLU A 447 -15.97 27.27 -10.29
N LEU A 448 -16.41 27.30 -9.02
CA LEU A 448 -17.16 28.42 -8.47
C LEU A 448 -16.35 29.72 -8.56
N LYS A 449 -15.08 29.72 -8.13
CA LYS A 449 -14.20 30.89 -8.21
C LYS A 449 -13.93 31.34 -9.63
N ARG A 450 -13.94 30.45 -10.59
CA ARG A 450 -13.61 30.73 -11.98
C ARG A 450 -14.79 31.19 -12.81
N TYR A 451 -15.95 30.60 -12.61
CA TYR A 451 -17.06 30.74 -13.54
C TYR A 451 -18.27 31.49 -13.00
N PHE A 452 -18.44 31.53 -11.69
CA PHE A 452 -19.69 31.95 -11.05
C PHE A 452 -20.17 33.37 -11.45
N GLU A 453 -19.26 34.33 -11.61
CA GLU A 453 -19.58 35.71 -11.99
C GLU A 453 -19.44 35.92 -13.51
N ILE A 454 -18.51 35.23 -14.15
CA ILE A 454 -18.04 35.58 -15.50
C ILE A 454 -18.90 34.93 -16.61
N ILE A 455 -19.53 33.78 -16.33
CA ILE A 455 -20.34 33.07 -17.35
C ILE A 455 -21.84 33.24 -17.10
#